data_78f2647bc63cf6bb442c75d2d9f21833
#
_entry.id   78f2647bc63cf6bb442c75d2d9f21833
#
_cell.length_a   1.000
_cell.length_b   1.000
_cell.length_c   1.000
_cell.angle_alpha   90.00
_cell.angle_beta   90.00
_cell.angle_gamma   90.00
#
_symmetry.space_group_name_H-M   'P 1'
#
loop_
_entity.id
_entity.type
_entity.pdbx_description
1 polymer ?
#
loop_
_entity_poly.entity_id
_entity_poly.type
_entity_poly.pdbx_seq_one_letter_code
_entity_poly.pdbx_strand_id
1 'polypeptide(L)'
;MRINREGNVYEGPALELQVETFRGSFTQPTFDLLKSGAQGDAERVDFVDEKHWILHNARYSTCRRSGGPEWLPDWVLRATRINVDNEEEVGRAEGATLRFMDVPILPIPEVSFPLSNKRKSGFLAPSFGLGNVNGVEVAQPYYLNLAPNRDATLTGSIFSKRGVDVAGEYRYLETGYKGLLWGNLMPWDRLREQTRWGLAAAHSQNLPGGLGLSQNINRVSDDNY
;
A
#
# COMPACT_ATOMS: atom_id res chain seq x y z
N MET A 1 29.83 -7.59 -0.84
CA MET A 1 29.66 -7.20 -2.26
C MET A 1 28.57 -6.13 -2.36
N ARG A 2 28.74 -5.15 -3.26
CA ARG A 2 27.75 -4.06 -3.46
C ARG A 2 27.40 -3.98 -4.94
N ILE A 3 26.09 -3.98 -5.24
CA ILE A 3 25.55 -3.86 -6.60
C ILE A 3 24.68 -2.62 -6.65
N ASN A 4 24.86 -1.80 -7.68
CA ASN A 4 23.98 -0.67 -7.97
C ASN A 4 23.35 -0.90 -9.34
N ARG A 5 22.01 -1.04 -9.37
CA ARG A 5 21.22 -1.20 -10.59
C ARG A 5 20.07 -0.20 -10.60
N GLU A 6 20.09 0.72 -11.57
CA GLU A 6 19.05 1.76 -11.73
C GLU A 6 18.79 2.61 -10.48
N GLY A 7 19.83 2.85 -9.67
CA GLY A 7 19.75 3.57 -8.42
C GLY A 7 19.36 2.74 -7.21
N ASN A 8 18.98 1.48 -7.38
CA ASN A 8 18.78 0.56 -6.28
C ASN A 8 20.13 -0.02 -5.84
N VAL A 9 20.36 -0.05 -4.55
CA VAL A 9 21.61 -0.56 -3.95
C VAL A 9 21.32 -1.88 -3.24
N TYR A 10 22.15 -2.87 -3.52
CA TYR A 10 22.10 -4.18 -2.87
C TYR A 10 23.47 -4.48 -2.28
N GLU A 11 23.55 -4.87 -1.03
CA GLU A 11 24.79 -5.21 -0.33
C GLU A 11 24.65 -6.54 0.41
N GLY A 12 25.69 -7.36 0.35
CA GLY A 12 25.71 -8.63 1.07
C GLY A 12 27.06 -9.32 0.99
N PRO A 13 27.29 -10.35 1.84
CA PRO A 13 28.60 -11.02 1.93
C PRO A 13 28.95 -11.84 0.70
N ALA A 14 28.01 -12.55 0.09
CA ALA A 14 28.28 -13.46 -1.02
C ALA A 14 27.17 -13.45 -2.06
N LEU A 15 27.55 -13.32 -3.32
CA LEU A 15 26.68 -13.47 -4.49
C LEU A 15 27.30 -14.51 -5.41
N GLU A 16 26.53 -15.53 -5.74
CA GLU A 16 26.83 -16.52 -6.77
C GLU A 16 25.79 -16.36 -7.88
N LEU A 17 26.22 -16.01 -9.08
CA LEU A 17 25.33 -15.80 -10.22
C LEU A 17 25.93 -16.33 -11.50
N GLN A 18 25.21 -17.19 -12.20
CA GLN A 18 25.51 -17.58 -13.55
C GLN A 18 25.10 -16.48 -14.52
N VAL A 19 26.07 -15.85 -15.18
CA VAL A 19 25.84 -14.67 -16.03
C VAL A 19 24.95 -14.99 -17.24
N GLU A 20 25.04 -16.20 -17.80
CA GLU A 20 24.29 -16.61 -18.99
C GLU A 20 22.80 -16.88 -18.70
N THR A 21 22.49 -17.43 -17.54
CA THR A 21 21.12 -17.84 -17.17
C THR A 21 20.49 -16.95 -16.10
N PHE A 22 21.27 -16.03 -15.51
CA PHE A 22 20.88 -15.24 -14.34
C PHE A 22 20.40 -16.08 -13.15
N ARG A 23 20.79 -17.33 -13.05
CA ARG A 23 20.49 -18.21 -11.92
C ARG A 23 21.56 -18.13 -10.87
N GLY A 24 21.14 -18.10 -9.61
CA GLY A 24 22.09 -18.03 -8.52
C GLY A 24 21.46 -17.63 -7.20
N SER A 25 22.30 -17.23 -6.26
CA SER A 25 21.82 -16.80 -4.95
C SER A 25 22.64 -15.66 -4.37
N PHE A 26 22.01 -14.83 -3.57
CA PHE A 26 22.59 -13.76 -2.80
C PHE A 26 22.34 -14.00 -1.31
N THR A 27 23.39 -14.18 -0.54
CA THR A 27 23.31 -14.49 0.89
C THR A 27 23.22 -13.21 1.70
N GLN A 28 22.29 -13.16 2.64
CA GLN A 28 22.08 -12.04 3.58
C GLN A 28 22.15 -10.63 2.91
N PRO A 29 21.44 -10.42 1.79
CA PRO A 29 21.45 -9.11 1.17
C PRO A 29 20.67 -8.09 1.98
N THR A 30 21.18 -6.87 2.01
CA THR A 30 20.40 -5.66 2.33
C THR A 30 20.07 -4.94 1.03
N PHE A 31 18.94 -4.26 0.97
CA PHE A 31 18.55 -3.48 -0.20
C PHE A 31 18.02 -2.11 0.16
N ASP A 32 18.33 -1.16 -0.70
CA ASP A 32 17.78 0.20 -0.68
C ASP A 32 17.25 0.53 -2.07
N LEU A 33 15.94 0.72 -2.17
CA LEU A 33 15.21 0.93 -3.42
C LEU A 33 14.90 2.41 -3.61
N LEU A 34 15.71 3.10 -4.43
CA LEU A 34 15.62 4.55 -4.62
C LEU A 34 14.24 5.01 -5.09
N LYS A 35 13.60 4.28 -6.01
CA LYS A 35 12.32 4.67 -6.61
C LYS A 35 11.15 4.63 -5.63
N SER A 36 11.12 3.66 -4.73
CA SER A 36 10.07 3.47 -3.72
C SER A 36 10.42 4.04 -2.36
N GLY A 37 11.71 4.39 -2.12
CA GLY A 37 12.25 4.75 -0.81
C GLY A 37 12.20 3.58 0.18
N ALA A 38 12.02 2.37 -0.33
CA ALA A 38 11.93 1.17 0.49
C ALA A 38 13.31 0.60 0.81
N GLN A 39 13.44 0.07 2.00
CA GLN A 39 14.66 -0.54 2.52
C GLN A 39 14.32 -1.89 3.16
N GLY A 40 15.28 -2.77 3.20
CA GLY A 40 15.09 -4.06 3.82
C GLY A 40 16.31 -4.95 3.75
N ASP A 41 16.08 -6.19 4.11
CA ASP A 41 17.04 -7.27 4.04
C ASP A 41 16.33 -8.61 3.84
N ALA A 42 17.09 -9.62 3.51
CA ALA A 42 16.60 -11.00 3.44
C ALA A 42 17.70 -11.95 3.94
N GLU A 43 17.31 -13.12 4.39
CA GLU A 43 18.29 -14.17 4.71
C GLU A 43 18.99 -14.66 3.43
N ARG A 44 18.22 -14.78 2.35
CA ARG A 44 18.71 -15.22 1.05
C ARG A 44 17.79 -14.73 -0.06
N VAL A 45 18.36 -14.42 -1.21
CA VAL A 45 17.65 -14.21 -2.48
C VAL A 45 18.09 -15.28 -3.45
N ASP A 46 17.14 -16.03 -4.03
CA ASP A 46 17.37 -16.94 -5.12
C ASP A 46 16.92 -16.30 -6.43
N PHE A 47 17.83 -16.17 -7.37
CA PHE A 47 17.56 -15.77 -8.74
C PHE A 47 17.17 -17.00 -9.55
N VAL A 48 15.89 -17.10 -9.91
CA VAL A 48 15.37 -18.20 -10.74
C VAL A 48 15.74 -17.97 -12.20
N ASP A 49 15.66 -16.71 -12.62
CA ASP A 49 16.11 -16.17 -13.90
C ASP A 49 16.24 -14.64 -13.79
N GLU A 50 16.45 -13.95 -14.91
CA GLU A 50 16.60 -12.48 -14.94
C GLU A 50 15.42 -11.72 -14.37
N LYS A 51 14.21 -12.27 -14.48
CA LYS A 51 12.95 -11.60 -14.13
C LYS A 51 12.32 -12.10 -12.84
N HIS A 52 12.58 -13.33 -12.43
CA HIS A 52 11.93 -13.97 -11.29
C HIS A 52 12.93 -14.23 -10.16
N TRP A 53 12.64 -13.67 -9.00
CA TRP A 53 13.46 -13.81 -7.79
C TRP A 53 12.61 -14.28 -6.61
N ILE A 54 13.22 -15.00 -5.69
CA ILE A 54 12.59 -15.45 -4.46
C ILE A 54 13.44 -14.98 -3.29
N LEU A 55 12.84 -14.15 -2.43
CA LEU A 55 13.45 -13.71 -1.19
C LEU A 55 12.95 -14.59 -0.04
N HIS A 56 13.85 -15.06 0.79
CA HIS A 56 13.57 -15.86 1.97
C HIS A 56 13.78 -15.03 3.23
N ASN A 57 12.81 -15.11 4.18
CA ASN A 57 12.84 -14.41 5.46
C ASN A 57 13.18 -12.92 5.32
N ALA A 58 12.40 -12.25 4.47
CA ALA A 58 12.65 -10.86 4.11
C ALA A 58 11.98 -9.88 5.08
N ARG A 59 12.63 -8.72 5.27
CA ARG A 59 12.08 -7.54 5.93
C ARG A 59 12.00 -6.39 4.93
N TYR A 60 10.90 -5.66 4.98
CA TYR A 60 10.63 -4.54 4.08
C TYR A 60 10.00 -3.39 4.87
N SER A 61 10.47 -2.18 4.66
CA SER A 61 9.90 -0.95 5.22
C SER A 61 10.19 0.24 4.31
N THR A 62 9.33 1.26 4.35
CA THR A 62 9.62 2.58 3.73
C THR A 62 10.13 3.61 4.76
N CYS A 63 10.28 3.22 6.02
CA CYS A 63 10.91 4.06 7.04
C CYS A 63 12.40 4.15 6.77
N ARG A 64 12.95 5.38 6.70
CA ARG A 64 14.38 5.57 6.44
C ARG A 64 15.24 4.93 7.53
N ARG A 65 16.34 4.30 7.12
CA ARG A 65 17.36 3.80 8.04
C ARG A 65 18.05 5.00 8.71
N SER A 66 17.76 5.22 9.98
CA SER A 66 18.61 6.07 10.83
C SER A 66 19.91 5.32 11.09
N GLY A 67 21.06 5.93 10.81
CA GLY A 67 22.39 5.30 10.71
C GLY A 67 22.97 4.64 11.96
N GLY A 68 22.18 3.87 12.72
CA GLY A 68 22.61 3.06 13.85
C GLY A 68 22.73 1.57 13.50
N PRO A 69 23.47 0.78 14.31
CA PRO A 69 23.63 -0.66 14.08
C PRO A 69 22.33 -1.45 14.20
N GLU A 70 21.34 -0.92 14.93
CA GLU A 70 20.02 -1.51 15.10
C GLU A 70 18.99 -0.68 14.34
N TRP A 71 18.58 -1.18 13.17
CA TRP A 71 17.49 -0.59 12.43
C TRP A 71 16.16 -1.07 12.97
N LEU A 72 15.49 -0.22 13.74
CA LEU A 72 14.13 -0.43 14.24
C LEU A 72 13.20 0.59 13.58
N PRO A 73 12.61 0.29 12.40
CA PRO A 73 11.65 1.16 11.77
C PRO A 73 10.33 1.20 12.54
N ASP A 74 9.59 2.31 12.42
CA ASP A 74 8.26 2.43 13.03
C ASP A 74 7.35 1.28 12.60
N TRP A 75 7.45 0.88 11.32
CA TRP A 75 6.78 -0.32 10.82
C TRP A 75 7.69 -1.14 9.92
N VAL A 76 7.49 -2.46 9.95
CA VAL A 76 8.17 -3.42 9.07
C VAL A 76 7.23 -4.56 8.68
N LEU A 77 7.24 -4.89 7.41
CA LEU A 77 6.64 -6.13 6.91
C LEU A 77 7.73 -7.22 6.95
N ARG A 78 7.50 -8.27 7.74
CA ARG A 78 8.31 -9.50 7.69
C ARG A 78 7.54 -10.53 6.89
N ALA A 79 8.20 -11.18 5.94
CA ALA A 79 7.60 -12.22 5.14
C ALA A 79 8.52 -13.45 5.11
N THR A 80 7.93 -14.63 5.20
CA THR A 80 8.67 -15.89 5.07
C THR A 80 9.23 -16.05 3.67
N ARG A 81 8.43 -15.63 2.67
CA ARG A 81 8.81 -15.68 1.26
C ARG A 81 8.25 -14.46 0.54
N ILE A 82 9.05 -13.89 -0.37
CA ILE A 82 8.59 -12.88 -1.32
C ILE A 82 8.97 -13.36 -2.72
N ASN A 83 7.97 -13.60 -3.55
CA ASN A 83 8.15 -13.90 -4.96
C ASN A 83 8.11 -12.57 -5.73
N VAL A 84 9.19 -12.25 -6.43
CA VAL A 84 9.37 -11.04 -7.22
C VAL A 84 9.26 -11.40 -8.69
N ASP A 85 8.30 -10.80 -9.38
CA ASP A 85 8.12 -10.86 -10.82
C ASP A 85 8.40 -9.48 -11.41
N ASN A 86 9.59 -9.30 -12.01
CA ASN A 86 9.99 -8.04 -12.61
C ASN A 86 9.34 -7.81 -14.00
N GLU A 87 8.77 -8.84 -14.63
CA GLU A 87 8.03 -8.68 -15.88
C GLU A 87 6.66 -8.10 -15.64
N GLU A 88 5.93 -8.65 -14.68
CA GLU A 88 4.66 -8.10 -14.22
C GLU A 88 4.83 -6.91 -13.26
N GLU A 89 6.06 -6.67 -12.79
CA GLU A 89 6.40 -5.65 -11.77
C GLU A 89 5.57 -5.80 -10.49
N VAL A 90 5.46 -7.04 -10.01
CA VAL A 90 4.71 -7.42 -8.81
C VAL A 90 5.58 -8.21 -7.86
N GLY A 91 5.52 -7.84 -6.58
CA GLY A 91 5.98 -8.67 -5.47
C GLY A 91 4.80 -9.35 -4.78
N ARG A 92 4.93 -10.63 -4.44
CA ARG A 92 3.95 -11.37 -3.63
C ARG A 92 4.64 -11.89 -2.38
N ALA A 93 4.20 -11.40 -1.22
CA ALA A 93 4.71 -11.84 0.07
C ALA A 93 3.76 -12.88 0.69
N GLU A 94 4.33 -13.99 1.11
CA GLU A 94 3.65 -15.11 1.75
C GLU A 94 4.10 -15.22 3.22
N GLY A 95 3.18 -15.60 4.12
CA GLY A 95 3.44 -15.69 5.55
C GLY A 95 3.94 -14.36 6.12
N ALA A 96 3.34 -13.28 5.68
CA ALA A 96 3.75 -11.95 6.07
C ALA A 96 3.15 -11.56 7.44
N THR A 97 3.87 -10.71 8.17
CA THR A 97 3.41 -10.11 9.42
C THR A 97 3.80 -8.64 9.42
N LEU A 98 2.83 -7.78 9.55
CA LEU A 98 3.08 -6.36 9.80
C LEU A 98 3.44 -6.17 11.27
N ARG A 99 4.56 -5.50 11.52
CA ARG A 99 5.05 -5.18 12.86
C ARG A 99 5.14 -3.67 13.00
N PHE A 100 4.80 -3.18 14.17
CA PHE A 100 4.97 -1.79 14.57
C PHE A 100 5.90 -1.74 15.78
N MET A 101 7.01 -1.00 15.69
CA MET A 101 8.08 -0.99 16.70
C MET A 101 8.46 -2.41 17.18
N ASP A 102 8.61 -3.30 16.21
CA ASP A 102 8.91 -4.74 16.39
C ASP A 102 7.81 -5.58 17.08
N VAL A 103 6.65 -4.99 17.42
CA VAL A 103 5.49 -5.72 17.94
C VAL A 103 4.65 -6.24 16.76
N PRO A 104 4.33 -7.54 16.66
CA PRO A 104 3.46 -8.05 15.61
C PRO A 104 2.03 -7.56 15.84
N ILE A 105 1.47 -6.85 14.85
CA ILE A 105 0.13 -6.26 14.94
C ILE A 105 -0.87 -6.91 13.99
N LEU A 106 -0.42 -7.42 12.83
CA LEU A 106 -1.31 -7.99 11.84
C LEU A 106 -0.63 -9.13 11.08
N PRO A 107 -1.10 -10.39 11.21
CA PRO A 107 -0.71 -11.46 10.32
C PRO A 107 -1.41 -11.29 8.96
N ILE A 108 -0.65 -11.41 7.88
CA ILE A 108 -1.14 -11.29 6.51
C ILE A 108 -0.71 -12.55 5.77
N PRO A 109 -1.61 -13.51 5.50
CA PRO A 109 -1.26 -14.77 4.86
C PRO A 109 -0.57 -14.58 3.52
N GLU A 110 -1.12 -13.68 2.70
CA GLU A 110 -0.57 -13.30 1.41
C GLU A 110 -0.89 -11.84 1.09
N VAL A 111 0.07 -11.12 0.54
CA VAL A 111 -0.12 -9.75 0.04
C VAL A 111 0.70 -9.54 -1.22
N SER A 112 0.09 -8.91 -2.22
CA SER A 112 0.79 -8.46 -3.44
C SER A 112 1.00 -6.95 -3.41
N PHE A 113 2.15 -6.50 -3.93
CA PHE A 113 2.51 -5.09 -3.99
C PHE A 113 3.26 -4.77 -5.30
N PRO A 114 3.10 -3.56 -5.85
CA PRO A 114 3.82 -3.16 -7.04
C PRO A 114 5.31 -2.92 -6.74
N LEU A 115 6.18 -3.33 -7.68
CA LEU A 115 7.62 -3.08 -7.62
C LEU A 115 8.01 -1.76 -8.32
N SER A 116 7.08 -1.16 -9.03
CA SER A 116 7.27 0.10 -9.76
C SER A 116 6.21 1.12 -9.39
N ASN A 117 6.38 2.35 -9.88
CA ASN A 117 5.40 3.42 -9.73
C ASN A 117 4.19 3.27 -10.68
N LYS A 118 4.07 2.16 -11.41
CA LYS A 118 2.89 1.88 -12.23
C LYS A 118 1.70 1.65 -11.32
N ARG A 119 0.59 2.26 -11.68
CA ARG A 119 -0.67 2.10 -10.95
C ARG A 119 -1.20 0.69 -11.14
N LYS A 120 -1.30 -0.08 -10.08
CA LYS A 120 -1.88 -1.44 -10.06
C LYS A 120 -2.91 -1.53 -8.94
N SER A 121 -3.97 -2.31 -9.19
CA SER A 121 -4.94 -2.63 -8.15
C SER A 121 -4.31 -3.49 -7.06
N GLY A 122 -4.66 -3.23 -5.80
CA GLY A 122 -4.12 -3.98 -4.67
C GLY A 122 -4.39 -3.31 -3.32
N PHE A 123 -4.05 -4.02 -2.26
CA PHE A 123 -4.10 -3.47 -0.91
C PHE A 123 -3.05 -2.36 -0.75
N LEU A 124 -3.49 -1.23 -0.19
CA LEU A 124 -2.58 -0.18 0.26
C LEU A 124 -2.16 -0.44 1.71
N ALA A 125 -1.16 0.30 2.17
CA ALA A 125 -0.74 0.21 3.56
C ALA A 125 -1.92 0.49 4.50
N PRO A 126 -2.16 -0.38 5.51
CA PRO A 126 -3.18 -0.13 6.51
C PRO A 126 -2.80 1.07 7.37
N SER A 127 -3.80 1.76 7.89
CA SER A 127 -3.61 2.79 8.90
C SER A 127 -4.16 2.34 10.26
N PHE A 128 -3.49 2.81 11.30
CA PHE A 128 -3.84 2.51 12.69
C PHE A 128 -3.99 3.82 13.46
N GLY A 129 -5.00 3.87 14.30
CA GLY A 129 -5.27 5.03 15.14
C GLY A 129 -5.70 4.63 16.55
N LEU A 130 -5.49 5.55 17.49
CA LEU A 130 -5.99 5.46 18.85
C LEU A 130 -6.67 6.77 19.20
N GLY A 131 -7.92 6.71 19.61
CA GLY A 131 -8.69 7.91 19.94
C GLY A 131 -9.70 7.68 21.06
N ASN A 132 -10.00 8.73 21.79
CA ASN A 132 -10.95 8.65 22.89
C ASN A 132 -12.37 8.33 22.40
N VAL A 133 -12.73 8.78 21.20
CA VAL A 133 -14.06 8.60 20.60
C VAL A 133 -14.15 7.26 19.85
N ASN A 134 -13.21 6.98 18.98
CA ASN A 134 -13.22 5.80 18.13
C ASN A 134 -12.64 4.54 18.81
N GLY A 135 -11.81 4.72 19.84
CA GLY A 135 -11.03 3.64 20.44
C GLY A 135 -9.83 3.27 19.56
N VAL A 136 -9.54 1.99 19.46
CA VAL A 136 -8.58 1.44 18.48
C VAL A 136 -9.23 1.51 17.11
N GLU A 137 -8.49 2.02 16.15
CA GLU A 137 -8.89 2.15 14.76
C GLU A 137 -7.94 1.39 13.86
N VAL A 138 -8.48 0.59 12.96
CA VAL A 138 -7.74 -0.09 11.90
C VAL A 138 -8.48 0.15 10.60
N ALA A 139 -7.82 0.73 9.62
CA ALA A 139 -8.39 0.93 8.29
C ALA A 139 -7.51 0.28 7.23
N GLN A 140 -8.15 -0.52 6.37
CA GLN A 140 -7.51 -1.24 5.27
C GLN A 140 -8.07 -0.76 3.94
N PRO A 141 -7.33 0.08 3.20
CA PRO A 141 -7.74 0.48 1.85
C PRO A 141 -7.34 -0.56 0.80
N TYR A 142 -8.18 -0.68 -0.22
CA TYR A 142 -7.93 -1.43 -1.44
C TYR A 142 -8.08 -0.50 -2.65
N TYR A 143 -7.01 -0.33 -3.40
CA TYR A 143 -6.97 0.51 -4.59
C TYR A 143 -7.38 -0.28 -5.83
N LEU A 144 -8.23 0.32 -6.67
CA LEU A 144 -8.71 -0.20 -7.94
C LEU A 144 -8.21 0.71 -9.08
N ASN A 145 -7.28 0.21 -9.88
CA ASN A 145 -6.85 0.86 -11.12
C ASN A 145 -7.81 0.48 -12.24
N LEU A 146 -8.88 1.25 -12.45
CA LEU A 146 -9.94 0.94 -13.39
C LEU A 146 -9.56 1.27 -14.83
N ALA A 147 -8.89 2.42 -15.02
CA ALA A 147 -8.42 2.91 -16.31
C ALA A 147 -7.27 3.91 -16.10
N PRO A 148 -6.51 4.29 -17.14
CA PRO A 148 -5.46 5.30 -17.01
C PRO A 148 -5.91 6.63 -16.39
N ASN A 149 -7.16 6.98 -16.58
CA ASN A 149 -7.78 8.22 -16.13
C ASN A 149 -8.91 8.03 -15.09
N ARG A 150 -9.08 6.82 -14.56
CA ARG A 150 -10.12 6.50 -13.56
C ARG A 150 -9.59 5.51 -12.54
N ASP A 151 -9.88 5.77 -11.29
CA ASP A 151 -9.57 4.86 -10.20
C ASP A 151 -10.61 4.90 -9.09
N ALA A 152 -10.55 3.91 -8.21
CA ALA A 152 -11.34 3.90 -6.99
C ALA A 152 -10.50 3.38 -5.82
N THR A 153 -10.88 3.74 -4.62
CA THR A 153 -10.35 3.18 -3.39
C THR A 153 -11.51 2.76 -2.49
N LEU A 154 -11.53 1.52 -2.07
CA LEU A 154 -12.47 1.01 -1.07
C LEU A 154 -11.72 0.84 0.24
N THR A 155 -12.25 1.38 1.33
CA THR A 155 -11.62 1.31 2.65
C THR A 155 -12.58 0.67 3.63
N GLY A 156 -12.18 -0.47 4.19
CA GLY A 156 -12.85 -1.06 5.35
C GLY A 156 -12.18 -0.57 6.63
N SER A 157 -12.95 -0.06 7.57
CA SER A 157 -12.44 0.45 8.85
C SER A 157 -13.14 -0.23 10.03
N ILE A 158 -12.39 -0.53 11.07
CA ILE A 158 -12.91 -1.07 12.32
C ILE A 158 -12.57 -0.09 13.44
N PHE A 159 -13.60 0.35 14.15
CA PHE A 159 -13.50 1.22 15.33
C PHE A 159 -13.94 0.44 16.57
N SER A 160 -13.05 0.20 17.53
CA SER A 160 -13.37 -0.66 18.68
C SER A 160 -14.57 -0.17 19.51
N LYS A 161 -14.81 1.14 19.56
CA LYS A 161 -15.92 1.76 20.28
C LYS A 161 -17.17 2.02 19.43
N ARG A 162 -17.03 2.07 18.11
CA ARG A 162 -18.16 2.47 17.22
C ARG A 162 -18.69 1.34 16.33
N GLY A 163 -17.80 0.54 15.76
CA GLY A 163 -18.20 -0.55 14.86
C GLY A 163 -17.39 -0.58 13.57
N VAL A 164 -18.02 -0.99 12.48
CA VAL A 164 -17.40 -1.14 11.17
C VAL A 164 -17.90 -0.03 10.24
N ASP A 165 -17.00 0.57 9.48
CA ASP A 165 -17.27 1.53 8.42
C ASP A 165 -16.69 1.04 7.09
N VAL A 166 -17.41 1.27 6.00
CA VAL A 166 -16.94 1.01 4.64
C VAL A 166 -17.05 2.31 3.86
N ALA A 167 -15.91 2.79 3.38
CA ALA A 167 -15.82 3.99 2.56
C ALA A 167 -15.38 3.66 1.13
N GLY A 168 -15.86 4.43 0.17
CA GLY A 168 -15.47 4.36 -1.22
C GLY A 168 -15.15 5.74 -1.78
N GLU A 169 -14.07 5.83 -2.53
CA GLU A 169 -13.70 7.00 -3.31
C GLU A 169 -13.56 6.60 -4.77
N TYR A 170 -14.17 7.34 -5.69
CA TYR A 170 -14.03 7.16 -7.13
C TYR A 170 -13.59 8.47 -7.76
N ARG A 171 -12.52 8.43 -8.55
CA ARG A 171 -11.95 9.59 -9.25
C ARG A 171 -11.94 9.36 -10.75
N TYR A 172 -12.24 10.42 -11.50
CA TYR A 172 -12.18 10.41 -12.94
C TYR A 172 -11.62 11.73 -13.48
N LEU A 173 -10.87 11.63 -14.58
CA LEU A 173 -10.24 12.74 -15.28
C LEU A 173 -10.35 12.51 -16.78
N GLU A 174 -11.12 13.38 -17.45
CA GLU A 174 -11.29 13.38 -18.91
C GLU A 174 -10.80 14.71 -19.48
N THR A 175 -10.68 14.81 -20.80
CA THR A 175 -10.15 16.01 -21.48
C THR A 175 -10.93 17.28 -21.14
N GLY A 176 -12.23 17.20 -20.91
CA GLY A 176 -13.11 18.36 -20.66
C GLY A 176 -13.74 18.38 -19.28
N TYR A 177 -13.60 17.33 -18.48
CA TYR A 177 -14.22 17.24 -17.17
C TYR A 177 -13.45 16.33 -16.22
N LYS A 178 -13.59 16.59 -14.93
CA LYS A 178 -13.01 15.78 -13.84
C LYS A 178 -13.93 15.76 -12.65
N GLY A 179 -13.77 14.77 -11.80
CA GLY A 179 -14.51 14.73 -10.56
C GLY A 179 -14.07 13.65 -9.60
N LEU A 180 -14.68 13.73 -8.44
CA LEU A 180 -14.51 12.82 -7.32
C LEU A 180 -15.89 12.52 -6.74
N LEU A 181 -16.17 11.24 -6.53
CA LEU A 181 -17.30 10.77 -5.75
C LEU A 181 -16.75 10.06 -4.52
N TRP A 182 -17.27 10.39 -3.37
CA TRP A 182 -16.93 9.77 -2.12
C TRP A 182 -18.19 9.37 -1.37
N GLY A 183 -18.14 8.24 -0.69
CA GLY A 183 -19.22 7.81 0.18
C GLY A 183 -18.71 6.89 1.26
N ASN A 184 -19.40 6.88 2.41
CA ASN A 184 -19.16 5.90 3.44
C ASN A 184 -20.47 5.45 4.07
N LEU A 185 -20.42 4.27 4.67
CA LEU A 185 -21.52 3.64 5.39
C LEU A 185 -20.99 2.96 6.65
N MET A 186 -21.51 3.37 7.77
CA MET A 186 -21.40 2.68 9.06
C MET A 186 -22.76 2.06 9.38
N PRO A 187 -22.97 0.76 9.14
CA PRO A 187 -24.28 0.12 9.28
C PRO A 187 -24.85 0.25 10.68
N TRP A 188 -23.98 0.27 11.69
CA TRP A 188 -24.35 0.50 13.08
C TRP A 188 -23.22 1.20 13.84
N ASP A 189 -23.46 2.46 14.19
CA ASP A 189 -22.58 3.22 15.07
C ASP A 189 -23.02 3.01 16.54
N ARG A 190 -22.24 2.24 17.29
CA ARG A 190 -22.53 1.94 18.71
C ARG A 190 -22.60 3.17 19.60
N LEU A 191 -21.88 4.25 19.23
CA LEU A 191 -21.87 5.49 20.00
C LEU A 191 -23.13 6.32 19.76
N ARG A 192 -23.74 6.20 18.59
CA ARG A 192 -24.91 6.98 18.16
C ARG A 192 -26.18 6.12 18.06
N GLU A 193 -26.04 4.79 18.18
CA GLU A 193 -27.12 3.80 18.11
C GLU A 193 -27.94 3.89 16.81
N GLN A 194 -27.29 4.22 15.72
CA GLN A 194 -27.93 4.36 14.40
C GLN A 194 -26.98 4.04 13.25
N THR A 195 -27.57 3.79 12.07
CA THR A 195 -26.84 3.75 10.81
C THR A 195 -26.38 5.15 10.42
N ARG A 196 -25.10 5.30 10.05
CA ARG A 196 -24.56 6.56 9.59
C ARG A 196 -23.96 6.42 8.20
N TRP A 197 -24.14 7.43 7.40
CA TRP A 197 -23.60 7.49 6.05
C TRP A 197 -23.29 8.92 5.64
N GLY A 198 -22.33 9.05 4.74
CA GLY A 198 -22.00 10.31 4.09
C GLY A 198 -21.79 10.10 2.59
N LEU A 199 -22.15 11.09 1.80
CA LEU A 199 -21.93 11.15 0.36
C LEU A 199 -21.37 12.52 0.01
N ALA A 200 -20.34 12.56 -0.84
CA ALA A 200 -19.79 13.78 -1.40
C ALA A 200 -19.54 13.60 -2.89
N ALA A 201 -19.81 14.62 -3.67
CA ALA A 201 -19.49 14.65 -5.09
C ALA A 201 -18.94 16.04 -5.45
N ALA A 202 -17.79 16.03 -6.10
CA ALA A 202 -17.20 17.22 -6.71
C ALA A 202 -17.01 16.96 -8.21
N HIS A 203 -17.55 17.84 -9.03
CA HIS A 203 -17.45 17.77 -10.49
C HIS A 203 -17.08 19.11 -11.06
N SER A 204 -16.17 19.13 -12.03
CA SER A 204 -15.87 20.33 -12.81
C SER A 204 -15.78 19.98 -14.29
N GLN A 205 -16.35 20.84 -15.13
CA GLN A 205 -16.42 20.65 -16.58
C GLN A 205 -16.23 21.97 -17.32
N ASN A 206 -15.47 21.93 -18.40
CA ASN A 206 -15.35 23.02 -19.35
C ASN A 206 -16.43 22.85 -20.43
N LEU A 207 -17.31 23.84 -20.56
CA LEU A 207 -18.37 23.86 -21.55
C LEU A 207 -17.94 24.67 -22.80
N PRO A 208 -18.60 24.47 -23.97
CA PRO A 208 -18.38 25.30 -25.14
C PRO A 208 -18.59 26.79 -24.85
N GLY A 209 -17.83 27.65 -25.51
CA GLY A 209 -17.91 29.09 -25.28
C GLY A 209 -17.11 29.63 -24.13
N GLY A 210 -16.21 28.81 -23.54
CA GLY A 210 -15.34 29.22 -22.41
C GLY A 210 -16.03 29.23 -21.06
N LEU A 211 -17.19 28.62 -20.91
CA LEU A 211 -17.92 28.51 -19.67
C LEU A 211 -17.37 27.36 -18.83
N GLY A 212 -17.25 27.56 -17.51
CA GLY A 212 -16.91 26.53 -16.53
C GLY A 212 -18.13 26.12 -15.70
N LEU A 213 -18.38 24.83 -15.60
CA LEU A 213 -19.36 24.29 -14.65
C LEU A 213 -18.61 23.67 -13.46
N SER A 214 -18.99 24.04 -12.24
CA SER A 214 -18.50 23.42 -11.00
C SER A 214 -19.67 23.03 -10.12
N GLN A 215 -19.67 21.79 -9.66
CA GLN A 215 -20.71 21.25 -8.76
C GLN A 215 -20.03 20.64 -7.54
N ASN A 216 -20.57 20.92 -6.36
CA ASN A 216 -20.16 20.33 -5.10
C ASN A 216 -21.41 19.95 -4.29
N ILE A 217 -21.56 18.67 -4.04
CA ILE A 217 -22.73 18.11 -3.35
C ILE A 217 -22.21 17.34 -2.13
N ASN A 218 -22.80 17.64 -0.96
CA ASN A 218 -22.53 16.92 0.28
C ASN A 218 -23.84 16.54 0.92
N ARG A 219 -23.97 15.31 1.37
CA ARG A 219 -25.11 14.78 2.10
C ARG A 219 -24.63 13.86 3.19
N VAL A 220 -25.27 13.95 4.35
CA VAL A 220 -24.95 13.13 5.52
C VAL A 220 -26.25 12.62 6.16
N SER A 221 -26.13 11.56 6.94
CA SER A 221 -27.28 10.89 7.59
C SER A 221 -27.90 11.72 8.71
N ASP A 222 -27.09 12.54 9.38
CA ASP A 222 -27.49 13.27 10.58
C ASP A 222 -26.63 14.52 10.79
N ASP A 223 -27.14 15.47 11.60
CA ASP A 223 -26.51 16.79 11.84
C ASP A 223 -25.19 16.70 12.66
N ASN A 224 -24.88 15.53 13.22
CA ASN A 224 -23.67 15.28 14.02
C ASN A 224 -22.65 14.39 13.29
N TYR A 225 -22.76 14.35 11.97
CA TYR A 225 -21.88 13.52 11.14
C TYR A 225 -20.44 14.04 11.14
#